data_768fcf6a6f3e6af944674bd5e3798855
#
_entry.id   768fcf6a6f3e6af944674bd5e3798855
#
_cell.length_a   1.000
_cell.length_b   1.000
_cell.length_c   1.000
_cell.angle_alpha   90.00
_cell.angle_beta   90.00
_cell.angle_gamma   90.00
#
_symmetry.space_group_name_H-M   'P 1'
#
loop_
_entity.id
_entity.type
_entity.pdbx_description
1 polymer ?
#
loop_
_entity_poly.entity_id
_entity_poly.type
_entity_poly.pdbx_seq_one_letter_code
_entity_poly.pdbx_strand_id
1 'polypeptide(L)'
;MNIPAELKYSKDHEWIKVVDGNEALVGITDFAQGELGDIVFVDVPTVGETVGAHEVFGSIEAVKTVSDVFLPVTGEVLELNPEVDADPSLVNKEPYEGGWLVRIRMENPAEREKFIKHIKDYYSDPEALYRMAKE
;
A
#
# COMPACT_ATOMS: atom_id res chain seq x y z
N MET A 1 6.47 15.91 -4.94
CA MET A 1 5.95 14.59 -4.53
C MET A 1 5.98 14.48 -3.03
N ASN A 2 4.89 13.99 -2.44
CA ASN A 2 4.77 13.87 -1.00
C ASN A 2 5.18 12.46 -0.53
N ILE A 3 6.09 12.37 0.47
CA ILE A 3 6.53 11.11 1.06
C ILE A 3 6.56 11.31 2.58
N PRO A 4 5.43 11.02 3.27
CA PRO A 4 5.38 11.20 4.74
C PRO A 4 6.45 10.36 5.45
N ALA A 5 7.18 11.00 6.36
CA ALA A 5 8.28 10.35 7.08
C ALA A 5 7.81 9.37 8.15
N GLU A 6 6.57 9.52 8.63
CA GLU A 6 6.01 8.69 9.68
C GLU A 6 5.46 7.34 9.19
N LEU A 7 5.32 7.17 7.87
CA LEU A 7 4.87 5.90 7.29
C LEU A 7 6.06 5.00 6.98
N LYS A 8 5.77 3.73 6.75
CA LYS A 8 6.74 2.73 6.29
C LYS A 8 6.41 2.38 4.85
N TYR A 9 7.42 2.10 4.05
CA TYR A 9 7.26 1.92 2.60
C TYR A 9 7.91 0.63 2.14
N SER A 10 7.30 -0.01 1.12
CA SER A 10 7.91 -1.16 0.44
C SER A 10 8.60 -0.70 -0.84
N LYS A 11 9.44 -1.57 -1.40
CA LYS A 11 10.09 -1.30 -2.69
C LYS A 11 9.10 -1.23 -3.85
N ASP A 12 7.88 -1.74 -3.64
CA ASP A 12 6.83 -1.72 -4.66
C ASP A 12 5.94 -0.48 -4.53
N HIS A 13 6.37 0.51 -3.75
CA HIS A 13 5.66 1.77 -3.53
C HIS A 13 4.30 1.62 -2.85
N GLU A 14 4.16 0.62 -1.97
CA GLU A 14 3.06 0.58 -1.01
C GLU A 14 3.55 1.16 0.32
N TRP A 15 2.63 1.79 1.04
CA TRP A 15 2.90 2.23 2.40
C TRP A 15 2.05 1.42 3.38
N ILE A 16 2.52 1.36 4.63
CA ILE A 16 1.80 0.70 5.72
C ILE A 16 1.76 1.61 6.94
N LYS A 17 0.59 1.66 7.57
CA LYS A 17 0.37 2.44 8.78
C LYS A 17 -0.35 1.58 9.81
N VAL A 18 0.30 1.28 10.92
CA VAL A 18 -0.32 0.52 12.01
C VAL A 18 -1.35 1.40 12.69
N VAL A 19 -2.58 0.92 12.81
CA VAL A 19 -3.69 1.72 13.36
C VAL A 19 -4.21 1.17 14.69
N ASP A 20 -4.12 -0.14 14.93
CA ASP A 20 -4.61 -0.73 16.18
C ASP A 20 -4.05 -2.14 16.34
N GLY A 21 -3.21 -2.34 17.37
CA GLY A 21 -2.64 -3.67 17.65
C GLY A 21 -1.94 -4.26 16.43
N ASN A 22 -2.50 -5.32 15.88
CA ASN A 22 -1.97 -5.98 14.68
C ASN A 22 -2.65 -5.53 13.39
N GLU A 23 -3.54 -4.54 13.46
CA GLU A 23 -4.21 -4.03 12.27
C GLU A 23 -3.47 -2.85 11.67
N ALA A 24 -3.46 -2.79 10.35
CA ALA A 24 -2.78 -1.74 9.62
C ALA A 24 -3.56 -1.37 8.36
N LEU A 25 -3.36 -0.14 7.90
CA LEU A 25 -3.83 0.31 6.59
C LEU A 25 -2.68 0.20 5.60
N VAL A 26 -3.01 -0.15 4.37
CA VAL A 26 -2.05 -0.23 3.26
C VAL A 26 -2.58 0.58 2.08
N GLY A 27 -1.70 1.35 1.49
CA GLY A 27 -2.02 2.13 0.29
C GLY A 27 -0.81 2.24 -0.61
N ILE A 28 -0.91 3.05 -1.66
CA ILE A 28 0.20 3.29 -2.58
C ILE A 28 0.73 4.71 -2.39
N THR A 29 2.00 4.91 -2.76
CA THR A 29 2.64 6.21 -2.60
C THR A 29 2.12 7.22 -3.62
N ASP A 30 2.38 8.50 -3.33
CA ASP A 30 2.09 9.59 -4.25
C ASP A 30 2.80 9.39 -5.60
N PHE A 31 4.03 8.89 -5.55
CA PHE A 31 4.77 8.56 -6.77
C PHE A 31 4.01 7.52 -7.60
N ALA A 32 3.57 6.44 -6.95
CA ALA A 32 2.89 5.34 -7.65
C ALA A 32 1.58 5.80 -8.30
N GLN A 33 0.77 6.60 -7.59
CA GLN A 33 -0.48 7.07 -8.17
C GLN A 33 -0.21 8.00 -9.35
N GLY A 34 0.85 8.80 -9.28
CA GLY A 34 1.23 9.68 -10.40
C GLY A 34 1.65 8.90 -11.64
N GLU A 35 2.37 7.80 -11.45
CA GLU A 35 2.78 6.93 -12.56
C GLU A 35 1.58 6.21 -13.19
N LEU A 36 0.58 5.82 -12.39
CA LEU A 36 -0.62 5.17 -12.89
C LEU A 36 -1.54 6.12 -13.64
N GLY A 37 -1.61 7.37 -13.21
CA GLY A 37 -2.56 8.33 -13.74
C GLY A 37 -3.94 8.14 -13.13
N ASP A 38 -4.99 8.56 -13.83
CA ASP A 38 -6.37 8.56 -13.33
C ASP A 38 -6.84 7.14 -13.02
N ILE A 39 -7.10 6.85 -11.75
CA ILE A 39 -7.52 5.54 -11.28
C ILE A 39 -9.04 5.45 -11.36
N VAL A 40 -9.53 4.39 -12.00
CA VAL A 40 -10.95 4.20 -12.28
C VAL A 40 -11.56 3.01 -11.55
N PHE A 41 -10.74 2.07 -11.06
CA PHE A 41 -11.24 0.91 -10.35
C PHE A 41 -10.15 0.29 -9.48
N VAL A 42 -10.54 -0.20 -8.30
CA VAL A 42 -9.66 -0.96 -7.42
C VAL A 42 -10.35 -2.29 -7.13
N ASP A 43 -9.68 -3.40 -7.46
CA ASP A 43 -10.19 -4.75 -7.28
C ASP A 43 -9.39 -5.48 -6.21
N VAL A 44 -10.07 -5.97 -5.17
CA VAL A 44 -9.43 -6.73 -4.09
C VAL A 44 -10.20 -8.03 -3.88
N PRO A 45 -9.91 -9.05 -4.71
CA PRO A 45 -10.62 -10.34 -4.60
C PRO A 45 -10.23 -11.15 -3.36
N THR A 46 -9.20 -10.72 -2.65
CA THR A 46 -8.63 -11.45 -1.51
C THR A 46 -9.24 -11.06 -0.16
N VAL A 47 -10.25 -10.22 -0.12
CA VAL A 47 -10.93 -9.87 1.14
C VAL A 47 -11.40 -11.15 1.82
N GLY A 48 -11.03 -11.33 3.09
CA GLY A 48 -11.31 -12.54 3.86
C GLY A 48 -10.23 -13.60 3.78
N GLU A 49 -9.19 -13.39 2.97
CA GLU A 49 -8.10 -14.36 2.79
C GLU A 49 -6.81 -13.85 3.41
N THR A 50 -5.92 -14.77 3.74
CA THR A 50 -4.57 -14.45 4.18
C THR A 50 -3.66 -14.39 2.96
N VAL A 51 -2.92 -13.29 2.81
CA VAL A 51 -1.99 -13.06 1.70
C VAL A 51 -0.58 -12.95 2.26
N GLY A 52 0.39 -13.59 1.63
CA GLY A 52 1.78 -13.54 2.05
C GLY A 52 2.45 -12.22 1.69
N ALA A 53 3.52 -11.91 2.42
CA ALA A 53 4.33 -10.72 2.13
C ALA A 53 4.81 -10.75 0.69
N HIS A 54 4.69 -9.62 -0.01
CA HIS A 54 5.09 -9.43 -1.41
C HIS A 54 4.27 -10.25 -2.42
N GLU A 55 3.13 -10.81 -1.99
CA GLU A 55 2.20 -11.45 -2.90
C GLU A 55 1.08 -10.47 -3.27
N VAL A 56 0.47 -10.70 -4.44
CA VAL A 56 -0.59 -9.84 -4.96
C VAL A 56 -1.84 -9.96 -4.09
N PHE A 57 -2.35 -8.83 -3.59
CA PHE A 57 -3.63 -8.83 -2.89
C PHE A 57 -4.77 -8.24 -3.73
N GLY A 58 -4.44 -7.54 -4.80
CA GLY A 58 -5.43 -6.92 -5.66
C GLY A 58 -4.79 -6.23 -6.83
N SER A 59 -5.57 -5.43 -7.53
CA SER A 59 -5.08 -4.64 -8.66
C SER A 59 -5.76 -3.27 -8.71
N ILE A 60 -5.07 -2.34 -9.35
CA ILE A 60 -5.58 -0.98 -9.58
C ILE A 60 -5.68 -0.78 -11.08
N GLU A 61 -6.88 -0.43 -11.55
CA GLU A 61 -7.11 -0.12 -12.95
C GLU A 61 -7.14 1.40 -13.13
N ALA A 62 -6.26 1.90 -13.99
CA ALA A 62 -6.23 3.28 -14.41
C ALA A 62 -6.67 3.37 -15.87
N VAL A 63 -6.92 4.58 -16.35
CA VAL A 63 -7.34 4.78 -17.74
C VAL A 63 -6.35 4.17 -18.72
N LYS A 64 -5.05 4.31 -18.43
CA LYS A 64 -4.00 3.88 -19.37
C LYS A 64 -3.37 2.51 -19.05
N THR A 65 -3.60 1.96 -17.86
CA THR A 65 -2.91 0.72 -17.46
C THR A 65 -3.59 0.05 -16.28
N VAL A 66 -3.24 -1.23 -16.06
CA VAL A 66 -3.64 -2.01 -14.88
C VAL A 66 -2.37 -2.44 -14.16
N SER A 67 -2.34 -2.30 -12.84
CA SER A 67 -1.18 -2.67 -12.03
C SER A 67 -1.60 -3.56 -10.86
N ASP A 68 -0.85 -4.63 -10.63
CA ASP A 68 -1.01 -5.45 -9.44
C ASP A 68 -0.48 -4.68 -8.24
N VAL A 69 -1.09 -4.92 -7.07
CA VAL A 69 -0.61 -4.39 -5.80
C VAL A 69 -0.28 -5.54 -4.86
N PHE A 70 0.83 -5.38 -4.14
CA PHE A 70 1.43 -6.44 -3.32
C PHE A 70 1.31 -6.09 -1.86
N LEU A 71 1.05 -7.10 -1.02
CA LEU A 71 0.95 -6.88 0.41
C LEU A 71 2.35 -6.75 1.00
N PRO A 72 2.65 -5.68 1.76
CA PRO A 72 3.99 -5.49 2.30
C PRO A 72 4.36 -6.46 3.43
N VAL A 73 3.37 -6.99 4.15
CA VAL A 73 3.56 -7.99 5.20
C VAL A 73 2.49 -9.08 5.06
N THR A 74 2.78 -10.27 5.59
CA THR A 74 1.78 -11.34 5.62
C THR A 74 0.63 -10.94 6.53
N GLY A 75 -0.60 -11.06 6.03
CA GLY A 75 -1.77 -10.70 6.81
C GLY A 75 -3.07 -11.11 6.17
N GLU A 76 -4.11 -11.08 6.99
CA GLU A 76 -5.48 -11.28 6.53
C GLU A 76 -6.03 -9.96 6.00
N VAL A 77 -6.56 -9.97 4.79
CA VAL A 77 -7.19 -8.78 4.19
C VAL A 77 -8.60 -8.66 4.76
N LEU A 78 -8.80 -7.65 5.61
CA LEU A 78 -10.06 -7.49 6.33
C LEU A 78 -11.13 -6.79 5.51
N GLU A 79 -10.74 -5.72 4.79
CA GLU A 79 -11.70 -4.97 3.97
C GLU A 79 -10.99 -4.12 2.93
N LEU A 80 -11.68 -3.89 1.82
CA LEU A 80 -11.36 -2.84 0.86
C LEU A 80 -11.97 -1.54 1.40
N ASN A 81 -11.24 -0.43 1.30
CA ASN A 81 -11.75 0.86 1.73
C ASN A 81 -13.06 1.19 1.00
N PRO A 82 -14.18 1.30 1.71
CA PRO A 82 -15.48 1.52 1.05
C PRO A 82 -15.56 2.87 0.33
N GLU A 83 -14.79 3.88 0.79
CA GLU A 83 -14.77 5.18 0.12
C GLU A 83 -14.03 5.12 -1.21
N VAL A 84 -12.96 4.32 -1.29
CA VAL A 84 -12.23 4.09 -2.54
C VAL A 84 -13.06 3.24 -3.49
N ASP A 85 -13.78 2.26 -2.97
CA ASP A 85 -14.68 1.44 -3.78
C ASP A 85 -15.76 2.31 -4.44
N ALA A 86 -16.27 3.29 -3.72
CA ALA A 86 -17.28 4.23 -4.23
C ALA A 86 -16.65 5.29 -5.15
N ASP A 87 -15.43 5.73 -4.85
CA ASP A 87 -14.73 6.77 -5.62
C ASP A 87 -13.24 6.45 -5.72
N PRO A 88 -12.82 5.66 -6.71
CA PRO A 88 -11.41 5.29 -6.87
C PRO A 88 -10.46 6.47 -7.05
N SER A 89 -10.95 7.63 -7.46
CA SER A 89 -10.10 8.80 -7.63
C SER A 89 -9.53 9.32 -6.31
N LEU A 90 -10.05 8.86 -5.16
CA LEU A 90 -9.46 9.18 -3.86
C LEU A 90 -8.03 8.73 -3.75
N VAL A 91 -7.67 7.63 -4.41
CA VAL A 91 -6.28 7.14 -4.41
C VAL A 91 -5.35 8.18 -5.04
N ASN A 92 -5.81 8.87 -6.08
CA ASN A 92 -5.06 9.95 -6.69
C ASN A 92 -5.01 11.20 -5.80
N LYS A 93 -6.14 11.56 -5.21
CA LYS A 93 -6.29 12.82 -4.47
C LYS A 93 -5.68 12.76 -3.07
N GLU A 94 -5.84 11.64 -2.39
CA GLU A 94 -5.44 11.48 -0.99
C GLU A 94 -4.76 10.13 -0.76
N PRO A 95 -3.63 9.86 -1.44
CA PRO A 95 -3.01 8.52 -1.38
C PRO A 95 -2.62 8.06 0.02
N TYR A 96 -2.33 8.99 0.94
CA TYR A 96 -1.90 8.66 2.31
C TYR A 96 -3.01 8.83 3.36
N GLU A 97 -4.15 9.38 2.97
CA GLU A 97 -5.26 9.65 3.88
C GLU A 97 -6.49 8.85 3.47
N GLY A 98 -7.52 9.50 2.93
CA GLY A 98 -8.75 8.84 2.55
C GLY A 98 -8.62 7.81 1.43
N GLY A 99 -7.50 7.80 0.71
CA GLY A 99 -7.24 6.89 -0.41
C GLY A 99 -6.53 5.59 -0.03
N TRP A 100 -6.52 5.18 1.26
CA TRP A 100 -5.96 3.88 1.61
C TRP A 100 -6.72 2.76 0.90
N LEU A 101 -6.02 1.67 0.56
CA LEU A 101 -6.62 0.58 -0.23
C LEU A 101 -7.30 -0.46 0.63
N VAL A 102 -6.57 -1.06 1.57
CA VAL A 102 -7.08 -2.17 2.39
C VAL A 102 -6.68 -1.99 3.84
N ARG A 103 -7.52 -2.59 4.72
CA ARG A 103 -7.18 -2.80 6.13
C ARG A 103 -6.80 -4.27 6.27
N ILE A 104 -5.70 -4.54 6.93
CA ILE A 104 -5.20 -5.90 7.13
C ILE A 104 -4.99 -6.19 8.61
N ARG A 105 -4.97 -7.47 8.96
CA ARG A 105 -4.50 -7.95 10.26
C ARG A 105 -3.20 -8.71 10.02
N MET A 106 -2.10 -8.16 10.55
CA MET A 106 -0.78 -8.79 10.41
C MET A 106 -0.74 -10.07 11.23
N GLU A 107 -0.22 -11.15 10.62
CA GLU A 107 -0.25 -12.47 11.24
C GLU A 107 0.86 -12.69 12.26
N ASN A 108 2.07 -12.24 11.97
CA ASN A 108 3.25 -12.59 12.74
C ASN A 108 3.93 -11.33 13.27
N PRO A 109 3.87 -11.07 14.60
CA PRO A 109 4.52 -9.89 15.17
C PRO A 109 6.03 -9.84 14.91
N ALA A 110 6.70 -10.98 14.86
CA ALA A 110 8.14 -11.01 14.56
C ALA A 110 8.41 -10.61 13.12
N GLU A 111 7.58 -11.03 12.18
CA GLU A 111 7.67 -10.61 10.78
C GLU A 111 7.43 -9.11 10.66
N ARG A 112 6.45 -8.58 11.40
CA ARG A 112 6.16 -7.15 11.42
C ARG A 112 7.38 -6.34 11.86
N GLU A 113 8.03 -6.76 12.95
CA GLU A 113 9.20 -6.06 13.46
C GLU A 113 10.35 -6.10 12.47
N LYS A 114 10.60 -7.26 11.89
CA LYS A 114 11.65 -7.43 10.88
C LYS A 114 11.37 -6.57 9.66
N PHE A 115 10.13 -6.56 9.20
CA PHE A 115 9.73 -5.80 8.03
C PHE A 115 9.83 -4.29 8.30
N ILE A 116 9.33 -3.84 9.44
CA ILE A 116 9.40 -2.43 9.82
C ILE A 116 10.85 -1.97 9.89
N LYS A 117 11.73 -2.78 10.48
CA LYS A 117 13.14 -2.47 10.57
C LYS A 117 13.77 -2.37 9.17
N HIS A 118 13.48 -3.33 8.32
CA HIS A 118 13.97 -3.33 6.94
C HIS A 118 13.54 -2.07 6.19
N ILE A 119 12.26 -1.75 6.26
CA ILE A 119 11.71 -0.56 5.60
C ILE A 119 12.34 0.71 6.17
N LYS A 120 12.43 0.80 7.49
CA LYS A 120 13.01 1.97 8.14
C LYS A 120 14.45 2.19 7.70
N ASP A 121 15.24 1.12 7.66
CA ASP A 121 16.64 1.21 7.28
C ASP A 121 16.83 1.51 5.78
N TYR A 122 15.92 1.01 4.97
CA TYR A 122 16.02 1.10 3.52
C TYR A 122 15.32 2.34 2.95
N TYR A 123 14.19 2.72 3.52
CA TYR A 123 13.35 3.80 3.01
C TYR A 123 13.25 5.00 3.95
N SER A 124 14.20 5.13 4.87
CA SER A 124 14.24 6.30 5.75
C SER A 124 14.56 7.58 5.00
N ASP A 125 15.18 7.45 3.83
CA ASP A 125 15.57 8.55 2.97
C ASP A 125 14.61 8.65 1.78
N PRO A 126 13.80 9.72 1.69
CA PRO A 126 12.87 9.89 0.56
C PRO A 126 13.54 9.87 -0.80
N GLU A 127 14.80 10.35 -0.89
CA GLU A 127 15.54 10.32 -2.15
C GLU A 127 15.88 8.89 -2.55
N ALA A 128 16.20 8.03 -1.59
CA ALA A 128 16.47 6.63 -1.88
C ALA A 128 15.24 5.94 -2.44
N LEU A 129 14.07 6.21 -1.85
CA LEU A 129 12.80 5.68 -2.35
C LEU A 129 12.54 6.14 -3.77
N TYR A 130 12.77 7.41 -4.04
CA TYR A 130 12.59 7.98 -5.37
C TYR A 130 13.54 7.35 -6.39
N ARG A 131 14.81 7.17 -6.02
CA ARG A 131 15.78 6.52 -6.91
C ARG A 131 15.37 5.09 -7.26
N MET A 132 14.91 4.34 -6.28
CA MET A 132 14.47 2.95 -6.50
C MET A 132 13.31 2.87 -7.48
N ALA A 133 12.40 3.82 -7.43
CA ALA A 133 11.25 3.85 -8.33
C ALA A 133 11.67 4.02 -9.79
N LYS A 134 12.86 4.56 -10.03
CA LYS A 134 13.37 4.79 -11.40
C LYS A 134 14.19 3.62 -11.94
N GLU A 135 14.53 2.69 -11.08
CA GLU A 135 15.27 1.50 -11.48
C GLU A 135 14.34 0.43 -12.03
#